data_5f525c84265160a32cf171f9ee66999c
#
_entry.id   5f525c84265160a32cf171f9ee66999c
#
_cell.length_a   1.000
_cell.length_b   1.000
_cell.length_c   1.000
_cell.angle_alpha   90.00
_cell.angle_beta   90.00
_cell.angle_gamma   90.00
#
_symmetry.space_group_name_H-M   'P 1'
#
loop_
_entity.id
_entity.type
_entity.pdbx_description
1 polymer ?
#
loop_
_entity_poly.entity_id
_entity_poly.type
_entity_poly.pdbx_seq_one_letter_code
_entity_poly.pdbx_strand_id
1 'polypeptide(L)'
;MATQRSSLGQKAGWLYHESGISAVYSAGRDAWLLILSRTCRMFAFKAVTLTIAQFFSELGFSDFRIGLFMSLTLLGDVVLGLVVTLMADGLGRRRVLVAGGFLMAVSGAIFSVFENFWILLFAAVVGVVSASGSDFGPFRAIEESMLSHITTPKTRADVLAWYITSSSLGAAGGAALAGRFVENMTKREGWNLVRAYHATFWVYILMGALNVLFAFVMSNKTEAHHDDSSEASDELAEGLLRESMEEEEDARRRRQSMTSNPPEPASRFSSVSSGTRSVMYRLWFLLTIDSLADGMVSESLTTYFLDHKFSPSKTTLGNIFSSAQVLATVSTVFAGPLSRHLGLINTMVFTHLPSSISVLFFPLPSGLVLTVILLFIRMGLNNMDQAPRAAFIAAVVKPEERTAVMGITSTLRTLAMATGPSLTGGLAESGRFWIAFLVGGILRIMYDLGLWFMFVNMRLHSHETHHEESVPRGQSIDEEDVEMLRQSIESESSDEEHRK
;
A
#
# COMPACT_ATOMS: atom_id res chain seq x y z
N MET A 1 18.17 38.90 -22.91
CA MET A 1 17.95 38.45 -21.53
C MET A 1 16.46 38.31 -21.14
N ALA A 2 15.53 39.07 -21.68
CA ALA A 2 14.10 38.96 -21.36
C ALA A 2 13.42 37.70 -21.92
N THR A 3 13.76 37.24 -23.11
CA THR A 3 13.19 36.05 -23.76
C THR A 3 13.59 34.72 -23.07
N GLN A 4 14.73 34.66 -22.41
CA GLN A 4 15.20 33.49 -21.70
C GLN A 4 14.49 33.31 -20.33
N ARG A 5 14.10 34.43 -19.68
CA ARG A 5 13.32 34.43 -18.44
C ARG A 5 11.86 33.98 -18.65
N SER A 6 11.24 34.28 -19.79
CA SER A 6 9.88 33.85 -20.13
C SER A 6 9.82 32.34 -20.39
N SER A 7 10.83 31.75 -21.01
CA SER A 7 10.88 30.29 -21.27
C SER A 7 11.14 29.48 -19.99
N LEU A 8 11.89 29.97 -19.04
CA LEU A 8 12.11 29.34 -17.73
C LEU A 8 10.84 29.38 -16.86
N GLY A 9 10.10 30.50 -16.86
CA GLY A 9 8.84 30.62 -16.16
C GLY A 9 7.74 29.69 -16.71
N GLN A 10 7.67 29.57 -18.04
CA GLN A 10 6.75 28.62 -18.68
C GLN A 10 7.10 27.18 -18.41
N LYS A 11 8.39 26.81 -18.45
CA LYS A 11 8.85 25.46 -18.09
C LYS A 11 8.59 25.14 -16.62
N ALA A 12 8.83 26.09 -15.72
CA ALA A 12 8.53 25.93 -14.30
C ALA A 12 7.03 25.79 -14.03
N GLY A 13 6.19 26.58 -14.71
CA GLY A 13 4.73 26.47 -14.63
C GLY A 13 4.21 25.13 -15.16
N TRP A 14 4.74 24.69 -16.31
CA TRP A 14 4.41 23.38 -16.86
C TRP A 14 4.82 22.23 -15.89
N LEU A 15 6.05 22.29 -15.38
CA LEU A 15 6.54 21.28 -14.41
C LEU A 15 5.70 21.26 -13.13
N TYR A 16 5.26 22.42 -12.64
CA TYR A 16 4.38 22.54 -11.47
C TYR A 16 3.01 21.87 -11.68
N HIS A 17 2.43 21.99 -12.86
CA HIS A 17 1.17 21.34 -13.20
C HIS A 17 1.33 19.85 -13.49
N GLU A 18 2.32 19.49 -14.30
CA GLU A 18 2.57 18.10 -14.70
C GLU A 18 3.05 17.24 -13.54
N SER A 19 3.77 17.80 -12.57
CA SER A 19 4.19 17.09 -11.35
C SER A 19 3.06 16.81 -10.36
N GLY A 20 1.85 17.33 -10.57
CA GLY A 20 0.73 17.19 -9.65
C GLY A 20 0.84 18.02 -8.34
N ILE A 21 1.88 18.85 -8.18
CA ILE A 21 2.02 19.72 -7.00
C ILE A 21 0.86 20.71 -6.92
N SER A 22 0.39 21.20 -8.07
CA SER A 22 -0.78 22.07 -8.17
C SER A 22 -2.05 21.39 -7.61
N ALA A 23 -2.20 20.08 -7.79
CA ALA A 23 -3.31 19.31 -7.25
C ALA A 23 -3.25 19.24 -5.71
N VAL A 24 -2.08 19.01 -5.12
CA VAL A 24 -1.89 19.02 -3.67
C VAL A 24 -2.18 20.41 -3.09
N TYR A 25 -1.72 21.46 -3.76
CA TYR A 25 -1.98 22.83 -3.34
C TYR A 25 -3.47 23.19 -3.40
N SER A 26 -4.18 22.76 -4.44
CA SER A 26 -5.62 22.96 -4.59
C SER A 26 -6.46 22.15 -3.59
N ALA A 27 -5.97 21.00 -3.13
CA ALA A 27 -6.61 20.20 -2.09
C ALA A 27 -6.53 20.84 -0.69
N GLY A 28 -5.68 21.86 -0.53
CA GLY A 28 -5.62 22.70 0.65
C GLY A 28 -4.69 22.21 1.75
N ARG A 29 -4.77 22.88 2.90
CA ARG A 29 -3.85 22.67 4.04
C ARG A 29 -3.92 21.24 4.60
N ASP A 30 -5.10 20.65 4.67
CA ASP A 30 -5.28 19.34 5.29
C ASP A 30 -4.60 18.22 4.48
N ALA A 31 -4.57 18.34 3.15
CA ALA A 31 -3.82 17.41 2.30
C ALA A 31 -2.31 17.44 2.62
N TRP A 32 -1.72 18.64 2.77
CA TRP A 32 -0.34 18.77 3.18
C TRP A 32 -0.05 18.20 4.56
N LEU A 33 -0.96 18.41 5.53
CA LEU A 33 -0.82 17.87 6.88
C LEU A 33 -0.85 16.34 6.87
N LEU A 34 -1.72 15.71 6.08
CA LEU A 34 -1.79 14.25 5.91
C LEU A 34 -0.52 13.70 5.25
N ILE A 35 -0.02 14.34 4.19
CA ILE A 35 1.22 13.97 3.52
C ILE A 35 2.41 14.07 4.48
N LEU A 36 2.52 15.15 5.24
CA LEU A 36 3.59 15.36 6.23
C LEU A 36 3.50 14.37 7.38
N SER A 37 2.28 14.11 7.90
CA SER A 37 2.02 13.14 8.96
C SER A 37 2.56 11.76 8.57
N ARG A 38 2.18 11.26 7.38
CA ARG A 38 2.70 9.99 6.86
C ARG A 38 4.21 10.01 6.64
N THR A 39 4.74 11.09 6.08
CA THR A 39 6.18 11.22 5.82
C THR A 39 6.98 11.10 7.13
N CYS A 40 6.55 11.79 8.20
CA CYS A 40 7.16 11.70 9.52
C CYS A 40 7.04 10.29 10.11
N ARG A 41 5.90 9.66 9.97
CA ARG A 41 5.68 8.29 10.45
C ARG A 41 6.59 7.30 9.73
N MET A 42 6.64 7.34 8.40
CA MET A 42 7.50 6.45 7.61
C MET A 42 8.99 6.70 7.85
N PHE A 43 9.39 7.94 8.10
CA PHE A 43 10.73 8.28 8.57
C PHE A 43 11.08 7.55 9.87
N ALA A 44 10.21 7.62 10.88
CA ALA A 44 10.41 6.97 12.16
C ALA A 44 10.40 5.43 12.05
N PHE A 45 9.44 4.89 11.31
CA PHE A 45 9.34 3.44 11.07
C PHE A 45 10.63 2.89 10.47
N LYS A 46 11.16 3.54 9.45
CA LYS A 46 12.36 3.09 8.78
C LYS A 46 13.62 3.22 9.64
N ALA A 47 13.69 4.26 10.46
CA ALA A 47 14.78 4.41 11.43
C ALA A 47 14.80 3.24 12.45
N VAL A 48 13.62 2.85 12.95
CA VAL A 48 13.49 1.71 13.86
C VAL A 48 13.74 0.39 13.15
N THR A 49 13.15 0.16 11.98
CA THR A 49 13.34 -1.07 11.19
C THR A 49 14.82 -1.38 10.95
N LEU A 50 15.62 -0.34 10.68
CA LEU A 50 17.07 -0.49 10.45
C LEU A 50 17.82 -0.97 11.70
N THR A 51 17.35 -0.65 12.89
CA THR A 51 18.12 -0.77 14.13
C THR A 51 17.54 -1.78 15.12
N ILE A 52 16.27 -2.18 15.00
CA ILE A 52 15.56 -2.93 16.03
C ILE A 52 16.13 -4.34 16.28
N ALA A 53 16.53 -5.04 15.22
CA ALA A 53 17.10 -6.39 15.36
C ALA A 53 18.49 -6.35 16.02
N GLN A 54 19.31 -5.39 15.61
CA GLN A 54 20.63 -5.14 16.21
C GLN A 54 20.49 -4.69 17.67
N PHE A 55 19.52 -3.83 17.98
CA PHE A 55 19.23 -3.41 19.36
C PHE A 55 18.92 -4.62 20.24
N PHE A 56 18.05 -5.53 19.80
CA PHE A 56 17.73 -6.72 20.57
C PHE A 56 18.91 -7.70 20.71
N SER A 57 19.73 -7.82 19.67
CA SER A 57 20.97 -8.59 19.73
C SER A 57 21.95 -8.03 20.78
N GLU A 58 22.11 -6.71 20.84
CA GLU A 58 22.94 -6.05 21.85
C GLU A 58 22.38 -6.14 23.28
N LEU A 59 21.05 -6.29 23.43
CA LEU A 59 20.41 -6.60 24.72
C LEU A 59 20.58 -8.08 25.14
N GLY A 60 21.22 -8.91 24.29
CA GLY A 60 21.46 -10.32 24.55
C GLY A 60 20.25 -11.22 24.32
N PHE A 61 19.26 -10.78 23.53
CA PHE A 61 18.18 -11.66 23.11
C PHE A 61 18.69 -12.64 22.06
N SER A 62 18.23 -13.92 22.15
CA SER A 62 18.56 -14.91 21.14
C SER A 62 17.90 -14.56 19.80
N ASP A 63 18.48 -15.03 18.69
CA ASP A 63 17.99 -14.80 17.34
C ASP A 63 16.55 -15.28 17.17
N PHE A 64 16.18 -16.38 17.83
CA PHE A 64 14.79 -16.85 17.85
C PHE A 64 13.86 -15.83 18.52
N ARG A 65 14.25 -15.22 19.65
CA ARG A 65 13.45 -14.18 20.31
C ARG A 65 13.31 -12.94 19.45
N ILE A 66 14.35 -12.56 18.70
CA ILE A 66 14.29 -11.44 17.75
C ILE A 66 13.25 -11.73 16.65
N GLY A 67 13.31 -12.93 16.04
CA GLY A 67 12.34 -13.35 15.04
C GLY A 67 10.91 -13.46 15.62
N LEU A 68 10.76 -14.02 16.83
CA LEU A 68 9.48 -14.14 17.53
C LEU A 68 8.87 -12.74 17.81
N PHE A 69 9.69 -11.78 18.25
CA PHE A 69 9.23 -10.40 18.45
C PHE A 69 8.64 -9.81 17.17
N MET A 70 9.34 -9.95 16.04
CA MET A 70 8.86 -9.46 14.75
C MET A 70 7.56 -10.14 14.31
N SER A 71 7.46 -11.45 14.52
CA SER A 71 6.25 -12.23 14.21
C SER A 71 5.05 -11.78 15.04
N LEU A 72 5.23 -11.64 16.35
CA LEU A 72 4.17 -11.22 17.27
C LEU A 72 3.77 -9.75 17.04
N THR A 73 4.70 -8.89 16.66
CA THR A 73 4.40 -7.50 16.30
C THR A 73 3.52 -7.45 15.04
N LEU A 74 3.88 -8.19 13.99
CA LEU A 74 3.07 -8.28 12.77
C LEU A 74 1.67 -8.85 13.04
N LEU A 75 1.55 -9.86 13.89
CA LEU A 75 0.25 -10.39 14.29
C LEU A 75 -0.55 -9.35 15.08
N GLY A 76 0.10 -8.62 15.97
CA GLY A 76 -0.48 -7.50 16.71
C GLY A 76 -0.99 -6.40 15.79
N ASP A 77 -0.23 -6.05 14.75
CA ASP A 77 -0.62 -5.06 13.74
C ASP A 77 -1.92 -5.44 13.01
N VAL A 78 -2.11 -6.73 12.72
CA VAL A 78 -3.37 -7.24 12.10
C VAL A 78 -4.54 -7.05 13.05
N VAL A 79 -4.40 -7.49 14.30
CA VAL A 79 -5.47 -7.41 15.30
C VAL A 79 -5.83 -5.96 15.58
N LEU A 80 -4.81 -5.13 15.87
CA LEU A 80 -5.01 -3.71 16.14
C LEU A 80 -5.57 -2.98 14.92
N GLY A 81 -5.07 -3.30 13.72
CA GLY A 81 -5.55 -2.74 12.47
C GLY A 81 -7.03 -2.99 12.24
N LEU A 82 -7.49 -4.22 12.50
CA LEU A 82 -8.91 -4.57 12.40
C LEU A 82 -9.75 -3.79 13.43
N VAL A 83 -9.33 -3.78 14.70
CA VAL A 83 -10.03 -3.06 15.77
C VAL A 83 -10.13 -1.57 15.46
N VAL A 84 -9.01 -0.93 15.11
CA VAL A 84 -8.96 0.50 14.82
C VAL A 84 -9.82 0.85 13.60
N THR A 85 -9.79 0.03 12.53
CA THR A 85 -10.58 0.28 11.33
C THR A 85 -12.08 0.20 11.62
N LEU A 86 -12.52 -0.76 12.45
CA LEU A 86 -13.92 -0.89 12.85
C LEU A 86 -14.39 0.25 13.76
N MET A 87 -13.49 0.82 14.56
CA MET A 87 -13.82 1.89 15.51
C MET A 87 -13.64 3.29 14.91
N ALA A 88 -12.90 3.43 13.81
CA ALA A 88 -12.49 4.73 13.27
C ALA A 88 -13.67 5.62 12.87
N ASP A 89 -14.71 5.05 12.26
CA ASP A 89 -15.87 5.81 11.82
C ASP A 89 -16.74 6.25 13.00
N GLY A 90 -16.81 5.46 14.09
CA GLY A 90 -17.56 5.83 15.30
C GLY A 90 -16.81 6.82 16.24
N LEU A 91 -15.48 6.74 16.31
CA LEU A 91 -14.67 7.62 17.15
C LEU A 91 -14.30 8.95 16.48
N GLY A 92 -14.37 9.01 15.15
CA GLY A 92 -13.88 10.10 14.33
C GLY A 92 -12.43 9.88 13.88
N ARG A 93 -12.21 10.02 12.58
CA ARG A 93 -10.93 9.72 11.90
C ARG A 93 -9.77 10.52 12.47
N ARG A 94 -9.96 11.81 12.70
CA ARG A 94 -8.96 12.71 13.28
C ARG A 94 -8.56 12.30 14.69
N ARG A 95 -9.53 11.92 15.55
CA ARG A 95 -9.26 11.47 16.93
C ARG A 95 -8.44 10.20 16.95
N VAL A 96 -8.69 9.28 16.02
CA VAL A 96 -7.91 8.05 15.85
C VAL A 96 -6.47 8.36 15.45
N LEU A 97 -6.23 9.33 14.55
CA LEU A 97 -4.87 9.75 14.18
C LEU A 97 -4.14 10.42 15.36
N VAL A 98 -4.82 11.24 16.17
CA VAL A 98 -4.26 11.83 17.40
C VAL A 98 -3.86 10.72 18.38
N ALA A 99 -4.76 9.78 18.65
CA ALA A 99 -4.49 8.64 19.53
C ALA A 99 -3.31 7.81 19.03
N GLY A 100 -3.25 7.54 17.74
CA GLY A 100 -2.14 6.80 17.11
C GLY A 100 -0.79 7.50 17.24
N GLY A 101 -0.73 8.80 16.99
CA GLY A 101 0.49 9.59 17.20
C GLY A 101 0.93 9.63 18.66
N PHE A 102 -0.03 9.71 19.59
CA PHE A 102 0.25 9.65 21.03
C PHE A 102 0.78 8.27 21.43
N LEU A 103 0.15 7.17 21.01
CA LEU A 103 0.62 5.81 21.27
C LEU A 103 2.02 5.56 20.68
N MET A 104 2.28 6.10 19.49
CA MET A 104 3.62 6.08 18.89
C MET A 104 4.65 6.78 19.80
N ALA A 105 4.36 7.98 20.33
CA ALA A 105 5.26 8.69 21.22
C ALA A 105 5.49 7.94 22.54
N VAL A 106 4.42 7.38 23.14
CA VAL A 106 4.50 6.56 24.37
C VAL A 106 5.33 5.31 24.13
N SER A 107 5.12 4.60 23.01
CA SER A 107 5.92 3.45 22.63
C SER A 107 7.40 3.81 22.51
N GLY A 108 7.73 4.91 21.81
CA GLY A 108 9.10 5.40 21.72
C GLY A 108 9.71 5.68 23.09
N ALA A 109 8.95 6.25 24.03
CA ALA A 109 9.41 6.48 25.40
C ALA A 109 9.69 5.16 26.14
N ILE A 110 8.84 4.16 25.99
CA ILE A 110 9.07 2.84 26.59
C ILE A 110 10.35 2.20 26.01
N PHE A 111 10.54 2.22 24.69
CA PHE A 111 11.75 1.71 24.06
C PHE A 111 13.02 2.49 24.43
N SER A 112 12.90 3.74 24.80
CA SER A 112 14.06 4.55 25.23
C SER A 112 14.58 4.21 26.62
N VAL A 113 13.81 3.46 27.44
CA VAL A 113 14.13 3.21 28.86
C VAL A 113 14.14 1.72 29.21
N PHE A 114 13.21 0.94 28.66
CA PHE A 114 13.01 -0.46 29.05
C PHE A 114 13.79 -1.41 28.14
N GLU A 115 14.20 -2.57 28.73
CA GLU A 115 14.93 -3.64 28.06
C GLU A 115 14.22 -4.99 28.17
N ASN A 116 13.05 -5.05 28.82
CA ASN A 116 12.28 -6.28 29.01
C ASN A 116 11.53 -6.64 27.73
N PHE A 117 11.70 -7.87 27.23
CA PHE A 117 11.08 -8.38 26.00
C PHE A 117 9.57 -8.16 25.94
N TRP A 118 8.84 -8.50 27.00
CA TRP A 118 7.38 -8.43 27.01
C TRP A 118 6.85 -7.00 27.06
N ILE A 119 7.55 -6.12 27.81
CA ILE A 119 7.22 -4.69 27.86
C ILE A 119 7.43 -4.06 26.49
N LEU A 120 8.57 -4.37 25.82
CA LEU A 120 8.87 -3.87 24.48
C LEU A 120 7.91 -4.42 23.44
N LEU A 121 7.53 -5.70 23.54
CA LEU A 121 6.54 -6.31 22.65
C LEU A 121 5.16 -5.63 22.80
N PHE A 122 4.70 -5.44 24.03
CA PHE A 122 3.44 -4.74 24.26
C PHE A 122 3.46 -3.31 23.72
N ALA A 123 4.56 -2.58 23.98
CA ALA A 123 4.74 -1.23 23.46
C ALA A 123 4.80 -1.19 21.93
N ALA A 124 5.43 -2.20 21.29
CA ALA A 124 5.49 -2.28 19.84
C ALA A 124 4.11 -2.51 19.22
N VAL A 125 3.33 -3.44 19.76
CA VAL A 125 1.98 -3.72 19.26
C VAL A 125 1.06 -2.52 19.45
N VAL A 126 1.00 -1.95 20.65
CA VAL A 126 0.09 -0.82 20.96
C VAL A 126 0.51 0.46 20.24
N GLY A 127 1.81 0.73 20.14
CA GLY A 127 2.35 1.91 19.47
C GLY A 127 2.57 1.74 17.97
N VAL A 128 2.15 0.61 17.39
CA VAL A 128 2.28 0.30 15.96
C VAL A 128 3.72 0.50 15.47
N VAL A 129 4.68 -0.11 16.18
CA VAL A 129 6.09 -0.08 15.79
C VAL A 129 6.30 -1.06 14.64
N SER A 130 6.52 -0.56 13.44
CA SER A 130 6.75 -1.41 12.27
C SER A 130 8.13 -2.10 12.34
N ALA A 131 8.16 -3.33 12.83
CA ALA A 131 9.36 -4.15 12.83
C ALA A 131 9.71 -4.69 11.44
N SER A 132 8.77 -4.77 10.52
CA SER A 132 8.97 -5.24 9.13
C SER A 132 9.41 -4.15 8.18
N GLY A 133 9.25 -2.88 8.56
CA GLY A 133 9.46 -1.72 7.68
C GLY A 133 8.33 -1.45 6.70
N SER A 134 7.23 -2.17 6.83
CA SER A 134 6.05 -2.05 5.98
C SER A 134 4.98 -1.20 6.65
N ASP A 135 4.18 -0.50 5.86
CA ASP A 135 3.07 0.33 6.31
C ASP A 135 1.75 -0.46 6.20
N PHE A 136 1.63 -1.49 7.02
CA PHE A 136 0.40 -2.32 7.11
C PHE A 136 -0.60 -1.81 8.14
N GLY A 137 -0.29 -0.70 8.84
CA GLY A 137 -1.11 -0.18 9.92
C GLY A 137 -2.45 0.42 9.47
N PRO A 138 -3.40 0.55 10.42
CA PRO A 138 -4.74 1.10 10.16
C PRO A 138 -4.72 2.56 9.69
N PHE A 139 -3.66 3.27 9.99
CA PHE A 139 -3.52 4.70 9.67
C PHE A 139 -3.57 4.97 8.17
N ARG A 140 -2.97 4.10 7.36
CA ARG A 140 -2.98 4.24 5.90
C ARG A 140 -4.39 4.29 5.34
N ALA A 141 -5.25 3.35 5.75
CA ALA A 141 -6.62 3.28 5.27
C ALA A 141 -7.43 4.53 5.66
N ILE A 142 -7.23 5.02 6.90
CA ILE A 142 -7.89 6.23 7.40
C ILE A 142 -7.41 7.46 6.63
N GLU A 143 -6.10 7.63 6.45
CA GLU A 143 -5.52 8.78 5.74
C GLU A 143 -5.89 8.79 4.25
N GLU A 144 -5.86 7.64 3.57
CA GLU A 144 -6.29 7.51 2.17
C GLU A 144 -7.79 7.82 2.02
N SER A 145 -8.62 7.41 2.99
CA SER A 145 -10.04 7.75 3.03
C SER A 145 -10.25 9.27 3.22
N MET A 146 -9.52 9.89 4.18
CA MET A 146 -9.57 11.35 4.40
C MET A 146 -9.11 12.12 3.16
N LEU A 147 -8.00 11.71 2.52
CA LEU A 147 -7.53 12.32 1.27
C LEU A 147 -8.55 12.18 0.15
N SER A 148 -9.19 11.03 0.04
CA SER A 148 -10.22 10.79 -0.97
C SER A 148 -11.45 11.66 -0.78
N HIS A 149 -11.78 12.01 0.48
CA HIS A 149 -12.89 12.89 0.83
C HIS A 149 -12.61 14.36 0.50
N ILE A 150 -11.40 14.86 0.79
CA ILE A 150 -11.02 16.27 0.55
C ILE A 150 -10.55 16.57 -0.87
N THR A 151 -10.42 15.54 -1.75
CA THR A 151 -9.95 15.68 -3.12
C THR A 151 -11.05 15.39 -4.14
N THR A 152 -10.99 16.07 -5.28
CA THR A 152 -11.88 15.78 -6.42
C THR A 152 -11.39 14.54 -7.19
N PRO A 153 -12.25 13.85 -7.96
CA PRO A 153 -11.83 12.72 -8.81
C PRO A 153 -10.65 13.05 -9.75
N LYS A 154 -10.56 14.30 -10.22
CA LYS A 154 -9.48 14.76 -11.13
C LYS A 154 -8.13 14.94 -10.44
N THR A 155 -8.11 15.35 -9.16
CA THR A 155 -6.89 15.66 -8.40
C THR A 155 -6.46 14.55 -7.46
N ARG A 156 -7.36 13.59 -7.19
CA ARG A 156 -7.13 12.50 -6.21
C ARG A 156 -5.90 11.66 -6.53
N ALA A 157 -5.72 11.27 -7.79
CA ALA A 157 -4.60 10.44 -8.20
C ALA A 157 -3.24 11.12 -7.94
N ASP A 158 -3.13 12.41 -8.26
CA ASP A 158 -1.91 13.18 -8.05
C ASP A 158 -1.60 13.38 -6.57
N VAL A 159 -2.63 13.68 -5.75
CA VAL A 159 -2.46 13.85 -4.29
C VAL A 159 -2.03 12.54 -3.63
N LEU A 160 -2.63 11.41 -4.02
CA LEU A 160 -2.24 10.08 -3.53
C LEU A 160 -0.83 9.69 -4.00
N ALA A 161 -0.42 10.07 -5.22
CA ALA A 161 0.95 9.85 -5.71
C ALA A 161 1.97 10.61 -4.85
N TRP A 162 1.69 11.88 -4.51
CA TRP A 162 2.54 12.65 -3.60
C TRP A 162 2.57 12.09 -2.18
N TYR A 163 1.42 11.63 -1.66
CA TYR A 163 1.30 10.99 -0.37
C TYR A 163 2.21 9.73 -0.26
N ILE A 164 2.27 8.90 -1.32
CA ILE A 164 3.12 7.72 -1.36
C ILE A 164 4.60 8.12 -1.58
N THR A 165 4.89 8.98 -2.53
CA THR A 165 6.27 9.38 -2.88
C THR A 165 6.96 10.08 -1.72
N SER A 166 6.29 11.06 -1.09
CA SER A 166 6.84 11.79 0.07
C SER A 166 7.15 10.85 1.23
N SER A 167 6.24 9.90 1.51
CA SER A 167 6.44 8.90 2.56
C SER A 167 7.63 7.99 2.29
N SER A 168 7.86 7.60 1.04
CA SER A 168 9.02 6.80 0.63
C SER A 168 10.32 7.58 0.76
N LEU A 169 10.34 8.86 0.44
CA LEU A 169 11.49 9.74 0.68
C LEU A 169 11.73 9.94 2.19
N GLY A 170 10.66 10.07 2.98
CA GLY A 170 10.74 10.08 4.44
C GLY A 170 11.40 8.81 4.97
N ALA A 171 11.00 7.65 4.49
CA ALA A 171 11.59 6.36 4.84
C ALA A 171 13.09 6.31 4.49
N ALA A 172 13.49 6.75 3.30
CA ALA A 172 14.90 6.85 2.91
C ALA A 172 15.70 7.75 3.85
N GLY A 173 15.15 8.92 4.20
CA GLY A 173 15.74 9.82 5.19
C GLY A 173 15.89 9.20 6.57
N GLY A 174 14.88 8.45 7.03
CA GLY A 174 14.89 7.74 8.31
C GLY A 174 16.02 6.71 8.39
N ALA A 175 16.19 5.89 7.35
CA ALA A 175 17.28 4.91 7.27
C ALA A 175 18.67 5.58 7.31
N ALA A 176 18.86 6.64 6.51
CA ALA A 176 20.11 7.38 6.46
C ALA A 176 20.46 8.05 7.80
N LEU A 177 19.45 8.65 8.46
CA LEU A 177 19.63 9.30 9.74
C LEU A 177 19.97 8.29 10.83
N ALA A 178 19.22 7.17 10.92
CA ALA A 178 19.41 6.18 11.96
C ALA A 178 20.85 5.64 11.98
N GLY A 179 21.37 5.23 10.83
CA GLY A 179 22.75 4.75 10.73
C GLY A 179 23.79 5.79 11.18
N ARG A 180 23.67 7.03 10.69
CA ARG A 180 24.57 8.14 11.09
C ARG A 180 24.42 8.50 12.55
N PHE A 181 23.19 8.52 13.06
CA PHE A 181 22.91 8.88 14.45
C PHE A 181 23.55 7.88 15.41
N VAL A 182 23.33 6.57 15.20
CA VAL A 182 23.92 5.51 16.04
C VAL A 182 25.44 5.58 15.98
N GLU A 183 26.05 5.68 14.80
CA GLU A 183 27.52 5.76 14.66
C GLU A 183 28.11 7.01 15.33
N ASN A 184 27.47 8.17 15.17
CA ASN A 184 27.95 9.41 15.79
C ASN A 184 27.82 9.39 17.31
N MET A 185 26.76 8.75 17.85
CA MET A 185 26.60 8.62 19.29
C MET A 185 27.65 7.67 19.89
N THR A 186 27.93 6.55 19.25
CA THR A 186 28.94 5.59 19.74
C THR A 186 30.36 6.13 19.72
N LYS A 187 30.65 7.17 18.92
CA LYS A 187 31.96 7.86 18.93
C LYS A 187 32.16 8.83 20.09
N ARG A 188 31.08 9.14 20.85
CA ARG A 188 31.15 10.06 21.99
C ARG A 188 31.57 9.33 23.26
N GLU A 189 32.38 9.96 24.08
CA GLU A 189 32.80 9.42 25.38
C GLU A 189 31.57 9.12 26.28
N GLY A 190 31.61 7.97 26.92
CA GLY A 190 30.53 7.50 27.80
C GLY A 190 29.29 6.89 27.09
N TRP A 191 29.29 6.80 25.77
CA TRP A 191 28.23 6.16 25.01
C TRP A 191 28.64 4.74 24.58
N ASN A 192 27.78 3.78 24.88
CA ASN A 192 27.85 2.42 24.31
C ASN A 192 26.77 2.23 23.23
N LEU A 193 26.87 1.12 22.50
CA LEU A 193 25.98 0.83 21.38
C LEU A 193 24.51 0.70 21.82
N VAL A 194 24.23 0.09 22.98
CA VAL A 194 22.89 -0.06 23.55
C VAL A 194 22.27 1.32 23.82
N ARG A 195 23.03 2.23 24.47
CA ARG A 195 22.55 3.62 24.72
C ARG A 195 22.27 4.37 23.43
N ALA A 196 23.09 4.15 22.39
CA ALA A 196 22.87 4.78 21.09
C ALA A 196 21.59 4.28 20.44
N TYR A 197 21.27 2.98 20.57
CA TYR A 197 19.99 2.45 20.10
C TYR A 197 18.81 2.99 20.91
N HIS A 198 18.87 3.03 22.24
CA HIS A 198 17.85 3.69 23.06
C HIS A 198 17.59 5.14 22.62
N ALA A 199 18.67 5.88 22.32
CA ALA A 199 18.57 7.27 21.87
C ALA A 199 17.89 7.39 20.49
N THR A 200 17.94 6.38 19.63
CA THR A 200 17.23 6.40 18.33
C THR A 200 15.72 6.50 18.53
N PHE A 201 15.18 5.96 19.61
CA PHE A 201 13.74 6.05 19.90
C PHE A 201 13.27 7.45 20.30
N TRP A 202 14.17 8.40 20.64
CA TRP A 202 13.81 9.81 20.76
C TRP A 202 13.34 10.41 19.45
N VAL A 203 13.90 9.94 18.33
CA VAL A 203 13.39 10.31 16.99
C VAL A 203 11.96 9.82 16.82
N TYR A 204 11.67 8.60 17.29
CA TYR A 204 10.33 8.02 17.26
C TYR A 204 9.32 8.84 18.09
N ILE A 205 9.73 9.28 19.31
CA ILE A 205 8.93 10.16 20.18
C ILE A 205 8.64 11.48 19.45
N LEU A 206 9.68 12.12 18.88
CA LEU A 206 9.54 13.39 18.16
C LEU A 206 8.57 13.28 16.99
N MET A 207 8.71 12.24 16.17
CA MET A 207 7.83 12.03 15.01
C MET A 207 6.39 11.70 15.46
N GLY A 208 6.22 10.94 16.55
CA GLY A 208 4.91 10.72 17.18
C GLY A 208 4.25 12.03 17.64
N ALA A 209 5.00 12.87 18.32
CA ALA A 209 4.52 14.19 18.76
C ALA A 209 4.14 15.11 17.58
N LEU A 210 4.93 15.09 16.49
CA LEU A 210 4.60 15.81 15.25
C LEU A 210 3.30 15.28 14.63
N ASN A 211 3.09 13.96 14.63
CA ASN A 211 1.85 13.35 14.12
C ASN A 211 0.64 13.80 14.94
N VAL A 212 0.76 13.85 16.28
CA VAL A 212 -0.29 14.42 17.16
C VAL A 212 -0.56 15.87 16.79
N LEU A 213 0.48 16.69 16.64
CA LEU A 213 0.34 18.08 16.27
C LEU A 213 -0.36 18.27 14.94
N PHE A 214 0.07 17.54 13.89
CA PHE A 214 -0.56 17.62 12.57
C PHE A 214 -2.02 17.19 12.60
N ALA A 215 -2.34 16.06 13.25
CA ALA A 215 -3.71 15.60 13.40
C ALA A 215 -4.58 16.61 14.22
N PHE A 216 -4.01 17.27 15.23
CA PHE A 216 -4.72 18.27 16.02
C PHE A 216 -5.02 19.55 15.22
N VAL A 217 -4.11 19.95 14.32
CA VAL A 217 -4.24 21.17 13.49
C VAL A 217 -5.14 20.95 12.26
N MET A 218 -5.44 19.69 11.87
CA MET A 218 -6.36 19.39 10.77
C MET A 218 -7.77 19.95 11.05
N SER A 219 -8.46 20.37 9.98
CA SER A 219 -9.80 20.90 10.06
C SER A 219 -10.86 19.80 10.22
N ASN A 220 -12.08 20.16 10.64
CA ASN A 220 -13.19 19.21 10.74
C ASN A 220 -13.69 18.73 9.37
N LYS A 221 -13.24 19.34 8.26
CA LYS A 221 -13.57 18.90 6.89
C LYS A 221 -13.01 17.51 6.56
N THR A 222 -12.06 17.02 7.37
CA THR A 222 -11.46 15.69 7.23
C THR A 222 -12.27 14.59 7.92
N GLU A 223 -13.22 14.96 8.78
CA GLU A 223 -14.16 14.01 9.39
C GLU A 223 -15.27 13.66 8.39
N ALA A 224 -15.75 12.43 8.43
CA ALA A 224 -16.95 12.05 7.70
C ALA A 224 -18.15 12.77 8.33
N HIS A 225 -18.83 13.62 7.58
CA HIS A 225 -20.09 14.20 8.06
C HIS A 225 -21.12 13.07 8.14
N HIS A 226 -21.63 12.84 9.34
CA HIS A 226 -22.71 11.87 9.56
C HIS A 226 -24.00 12.29 8.83
N ASP A 227 -24.16 13.58 8.52
CA ASP A 227 -25.36 14.11 7.87
C ASP A 227 -25.41 13.83 6.36
N ASP A 228 -24.29 13.98 5.63
CA ASP A 228 -24.25 13.71 4.19
C ASP A 228 -24.29 12.21 3.84
N SER A 229 -23.81 11.34 4.75
CA SER A 229 -23.86 9.89 4.54
C SER A 229 -25.21 9.29 4.88
N SER A 230 -25.98 9.90 5.79
CA SER A 230 -27.36 9.46 6.07
C SER A 230 -28.31 9.91 4.95
N GLU A 231 -28.25 11.16 4.49
CA GLU A 231 -29.09 11.63 3.39
C GLU A 231 -28.77 10.90 2.05
N ALA A 232 -27.50 10.76 1.69
CA ALA A 232 -27.11 10.00 0.49
C ALA A 232 -27.34 8.49 0.61
N SER A 233 -27.24 7.92 1.81
CA SER A 233 -27.58 6.50 2.03
C SER A 233 -29.09 6.31 2.15
N ASP A 234 -29.83 7.26 2.65
CA ASP A 234 -31.28 7.24 2.72
C ASP A 234 -31.90 7.50 1.32
N GLU A 235 -31.38 8.45 0.52
CA GLU A 235 -31.76 8.63 -0.88
C GLU A 235 -31.39 7.40 -1.74
N LEU A 236 -30.21 6.81 -1.54
CA LEU A 236 -29.80 5.59 -2.23
C LEU A 236 -30.61 4.38 -1.76
N ALA A 237 -30.89 4.27 -0.46
CA ALA A 237 -31.73 3.24 0.12
C ALA A 237 -33.20 3.39 -0.32
N GLU A 238 -33.70 4.63 -0.42
CA GLU A 238 -35.05 4.92 -0.93
C GLU A 238 -35.17 4.67 -2.45
N GLY A 239 -34.08 4.99 -3.20
CA GLY A 239 -33.95 4.63 -4.61
C GLY A 239 -33.90 3.12 -4.82
N LEU A 240 -33.08 2.42 -4.07
CA LEU A 240 -32.94 0.94 -4.11
C LEU A 240 -34.21 0.24 -3.58
N LEU A 241 -34.88 0.81 -2.57
CA LEU A 241 -36.19 0.30 -2.10
C LEU A 241 -37.28 0.48 -3.13
N ARG A 242 -37.29 1.58 -3.87
CA ARG A 242 -38.23 1.81 -4.97
C ARG A 242 -37.97 0.83 -6.12
N GLU A 243 -36.71 0.69 -6.54
CA GLU A 243 -36.31 -0.25 -7.58
C GLU A 243 -36.57 -1.71 -7.16
N SER A 244 -36.27 -2.07 -5.88
CA SER A 244 -36.59 -3.39 -5.34
C SER A 244 -38.08 -3.66 -5.15
N MET A 245 -38.88 -2.64 -4.87
CA MET A 245 -40.34 -2.80 -4.81
C MET A 245 -40.97 -2.98 -6.23
N GLU A 246 -40.44 -2.28 -7.25
CA GLU A 246 -40.83 -2.50 -8.64
C GLU A 246 -40.36 -3.87 -9.16
N GLU A 247 -39.12 -4.30 -8.82
CA GLU A 247 -38.64 -5.66 -9.10
C GLU A 247 -39.39 -6.74 -8.31
N GLU A 248 -39.78 -6.47 -7.07
CA GLU A 248 -40.53 -7.41 -6.23
C GLU A 248 -41.98 -7.55 -6.72
N GLU A 249 -42.57 -6.49 -7.26
CA GLU A 249 -43.90 -6.55 -7.88
C GLU A 249 -43.88 -7.32 -9.21
N ASP A 250 -42.84 -7.12 -10.02
CA ASP A 250 -42.60 -7.93 -11.23
C ASP A 250 -42.17 -9.37 -10.91
N ALA A 251 -41.38 -9.58 -9.86
CA ALA A 251 -41.04 -10.92 -9.39
C ALA A 251 -42.21 -11.62 -8.73
N ARG A 252 -43.13 -10.92 -8.04
CA ARG A 252 -44.38 -11.50 -7.53
C ARG A 252 -45.32 -11.92 -8.68
N ARG A 253 -45.37 -11.16 -9.75
CA ARG A 253 -46.08 -11.56 -10.97
C ARG A 253 -45.47 -12.80 -11.62
N ARG A 254 -44.16 -12.97 -11.57
CA ARG A 254 -43.44 -14.17 -12.05
C ARG A 254 -43.46 -15.35 -11.04
N ARG A 255 -43.51 -15.10 -9.71
CA ARG A 255 -43.55 -16.15 -8.67
C ARG A 255 -44.93 -16.78 -8.47
N GLN A 256 -46.00 -16.17 -8.96
CA GLN A 256 -47.29 -16.85 -9.00
C GLN A 256 -47.32 -18.03 -9.99
N SER A 257 -46.22 -18.25 -10.74
CA SER A 257 -46.09 -19.38 -11.67
C SER A 257 -45.09 -20.49 -11.21
N MET A 258 -44.37 -20.35 -10.08
CA MET A 258 -43.43 -21.41 -9.63
C MET A 258 -43.33 -21.46 -8.11
N THR A 259 -43.84 -22.53 -7.54
CA THR A 259 -43.67 -22.94 -6.14
C THR A 259 -42.26 -23.52 -5.91
N SER A 260 -41.51 -23.08 -4.88
CA SER A 260 -40.86 -23.89 -3.85
C SER A 260 -39.68 -23.24 -3.14
N ASN A 261 -39.70 -23.29 -1.82
CA ASN A 261 -38.66 -23.21 -0.76
C ASN A 261 -38.00 -21.87 -0.43
N PRO A 262 -37.97 -21.49 0.88
CA PRO A 262 -37.28 -20.28 1.37
C PRO A 262 -35.76 -20.47 1.41
N PRO A 263 -34.95 -19.43 1.14
CA PRO A 263 -33.49 -19.51 1.21
C PRO A 263 -33.00 -19.39 2.67
N GLU A 264 -32.12 -20.31 3.06
CA GLU A 264 -31.34 -20.24 4.29
C GLU A 264 -30.41 -19.00 4.34
N PRO A 265 -30.05 -18.49 5.54
CA PRO A 265 -29.16 -17.34 5.67
C PRO A 265 -27.74 -17.70 5.17
N ALA A 266 -27.37 -17.15 4.04
CA ALA A 266 -26.07 -17.37 3.42
C ALA A 266 -24.96 -16.78 4.28
N SER A 267 -24.00 -17.61 4.68
CA SER A 267 -22.77 -17.17 5.33
C SER A 267 -21.97 -16.26 4.37
N ARG A 268 -21.26 -15.25 4.89
CA ARG A 268 -20.47 -14.28 4.08
C ARG A 268 -19.45 -14.94 3.13
N PHE A 269 -19.15 -16.23 3.33
CA PHE A 269 -18.30 -17.04 2.45
C PHE A 269 -19.04 -17.63 1.23
N SER A 270 -20.37 -17.66 1.22
CA SER A 270 -21.16 -18.18 0.10
C SER A 270 -21.40 -17.15 -1.01
N SER A 271 -21.03 -15.89 -0.79
CA SER A 271 -21.24 -14.80 -1.77
C SER A 271 -20.26 -14.80 -2.95
N VAL A 272 -19.17 -15.61 -2.89
CA VAL A 272 -18.17 -15.66 -3.97
C VAL A 272 -18.56 -16.74 -4.98
N SER A 273 -18.72 -16.35 -6.26
CA SER A 273 -19.11 -17.26 -7.34
C SER A 273 -18.12 -18.42 -7.52
N SER A 274 -18.58 -19.58 -7.95
CA SER A 274 -17.75 -20.79 -8.06
C SER A 274 -16.56 -20.63 -9.01
N GLY A 275 -16.70 -19.84 -10.07
CA GLY A 275 -15.62 -19.50 -11.02
C GLY A 275 -14.54 -18.64 -10.38
N THR A 276 -14.93 -17.53 -9.75
CA THR A 276 -14.02 -16.63 -9.01
C THR A 276 -13.30 -17.39 -7.90
N ARG A 277 -14.00 -18.25 -7.17
CA ARG A 277 -13.44 -19.05 -6.06
C ARG A 277 -12.31 -19.97 -6.50
N SER A 278 -12.46 -20.68 -7.63
CA SER A 278 -11.41 -21.58 -8.14
C SER A 278 -10.14 -20.84 -8.51
N VAL A 279 -10.26 -19.67 -9.13
CA VAL A 279 -9.11 -18.81 -9.48
C VAL A 279 -8.47 -18.25 -8.22
N MET A 280 -9.29 -17.77 -7.28
CA MET A 280 -8.80 -17.15 -6.06
C MET A 280 -8.10 -18.14 -5.13
N TYR A 281 -8.52 -19.40 -5.01
CA TYR A 281 -7.79 -20.40 -4.21
C TYR A 281 -6.36 -20.63 -4.71
N ARG A 282 -6.17 -20.71 -6.01
CA ARG A 282 -4.84 -20.84 -6.61
C ARG A 282 -3.98 -19.61 -6.35
N LEU A 283 -4.57 -18.43 -6.52
CA LEU A 283 -3.88 -17.17 -6.28
C LEU A 283 -3.54 -16.99 -4.78
N TRP A 284 -4.46 -17.28 -3.87
CA TRP A 284 -4.22 -17.22 -2.42
C TRP A 284 -3.13 -18.16 -1.97
N PHE A 285 -3.08 -19.38 -2.51
CA PHE A 285 -2.00 -20.32 -2.23
C PHE A 285 -0.63 -19.73 -2.63
N LEU A 286 -0.52 -19.21 -3.85
CA LEU A 286 0.71 -18.57 -4.32
C LEU A 286 1.08 -17.33 -3.50
N LEU A 287 0.11 -16.47 -3.21
CA LEU A 287 0.35 -15.27 -2.40
C LEU A 287 0.72 -15.60 -0.94
N THR A 288 0.24 -16.70 -0.40
CA THR A 288 0.63 -17.18 0.94
C THR A 288 2.09 -17.60 0.95
N ILE A 289 2.55 -18.33 -0.06
CA ILE A 289 3.95 -18.75 -0.21
C ILE A 289 4.87 -17.52 -0.34
N ASP A 290 4.50 -16.57 -1.19
CA ASP A 290 5.25 -15.33 -1.39
C ASP A 290 5.33 -14.51 -0.09
N SER A 291 4.20 -14.35 0.60
CA SER A 291 4.16 -13.57 1.83
C SER A 291 4.93 -14.23 2.99
N LEU A 292 4.92 -15.56 3.07
CA LEU A 292 5.77 -16.29 4.00
C LEU A 292 7.26 -16.01 3.72
N ALA A 293 7.65 -16.07 2.46
CA ALA A 293 9.01 -15.78 2.03
C ALA A 293 9.41 -14.32 2.33
N ASP A 294 8.51 -13.36 2.08
CA ASP A 294 8.72 -11.95 2.44
C ASP A 294 8.95 -11.76 3.95
N GLY A 295 8.19 -12.49 4.79
CA GLY A 295 8.40 -12.50 6.23
C GLY A 295 9.76 -13.08 6.63
N MET A 296 10.19 -14.18 6.00
CA MET A 296 11.49 -14.81 6.27
C MET A 296 12.67 -13.89 5.98
N VAL A 297 12.57 -13.08 4.93
CA VAL A 297 13.64 -12.17 4.49
C VAL A 297 13.24 -10.69 4.66
N SER A 298 12.50 -10.38 5.73
CA SER A 298 12.07 -9.01 6.03
C SER A 298 13.26 -8.05 6.06
N GLU A 299 12.98 -6.76 5.91
CA GLU A 299 14.05 -5.75 5.82
C GLU A 299 14.90 -5.69 7.09
N SER A 300 14.28 -5.79 8.28
CA SER A 300 15.02 -5.80 9.55
C SER A 300 15.94 -7.03 9.65
N LEU A 301 15.47 -8.22 9.27
CA LEU A 301 16.29 -9.43 9.27
C LEU A 301 17.38 -9.38 8.19
N THR A 302 17.10 -8.78 7.04
CA THR A 302 18.10 -8.55 5.99
C THR A 302 19.19 -7.58 6.48
N THR A 303 18.80 -6.51 7.17
CA THR A 303 19.73 -5.56 7.78
C THR A 303 20.58 -6.24 8.85
N TYR A 304 19.95 -7.05 9.69
CA TYR A 304 20.63 -7.83 10.72
C TYR A 304 21.61 -8.84 10.14
N PHE A 305 21.22 -9.55 9.06
CA PHE A 305 22.12 -10.46 8.35
C PHE A 305 23.34 -9.76 7.77
N LEU A 306 23.17 -8.59 7.13
CA LEU A 306 24.28 -7.80 6.59
C LEU A 306 25.23 -7.32 7.69
N ASP A 307 24.67 -6.86 8.81
CA ASP A 307 25.45 -6.41 9.96
C ASP A 307 26.25 -7.57 10.57
N HIS A 308 25.62 -8.73 10.77
CA HIS A 308 26.26 -9.92 11.32
C HIS A 308 27.36 -10.49 10.39
N LYS A 309 27.09 -10.51 9.06
CA LYS A 309 28.01 -11.14 8.09
C LYS A 309 29.20 -10.27 7.74
N PHE A 310 29.02 -8.96 7.59
CA PHE A 310 30.04 -8.05 7.06
C PHE A 310 30.49 -6.99 8.06
N SER A 311 29.77 -6.79 9.16
CA SER A 311 30.02 -5.77 10.18
C SER A 311 30.34 -4.37 9.60
N PRO A 312 29.55 -3.86 8.62
CA PRO A 312 29.81 -2.55 8.06
C PRO A 312 29.56 -1.46 9.10
N SER A 313 30.08 -0.25 8.87
CA SER A 313 29.71 0.88 9.73
C SER A 313 28.20 1.12 9.70
N LYS A 314 27.61 1.58 10.81
CA LYS A 314 26.17 1.84 10.90
C LYS A 314 25.72 2.91 9.90
N THR A 315 26.57 3.89 9.61
CA THR A 315 26.37 4.88 8.54
C THR A 315 26.31 4.21 7.16
N THR A 316 27.23 3.28 6.87
CA THR A 316 27.22 2.54 5.60
C THR A 316 25.92 1.76 5.45
N LEU A 317 25.49 1.06 6.49
CA LEU A 317 24.26 0.29 6.50
C LEU A 317 23.03 1.19 6.24
N GLY A 318 22.94 2.32 6.94
CA GLY A 318 21.88 3.32 6.73
C GLY A 318 21.86 3.90 5.31
N ASN A 319 23.04 4.19 4.75
CA ASN A 319 23.14 4.71 3.38
C ASN A 319 22.73 3.67 2.33
N ILE A 320 23.08 2.38 2.51
CA ILE A 320 22.69 1.27 1.63
C ILE A 320 21.15 1.17 1.59
N PHE A 321 20.49 1.08 2.74
CA PHE A 321 19.04 0.95 2.78
C PHE A 321 18.32 2.22 2.35
N SER A 322 18.86 3.41 2.63
CA SER A 322 18.35 4.69 2.11
C SER A 322 18.38 4.73 0.58
N SER A 323 19.53 4.38 -0.01
CA SER A 323 19.68 4.36 -1.48
C SER A 323 18.77 3.31 -2.13
N ALA A 324 18.66 2.13 -1.51
CA ALA A 324 17.76 1.07 -1.96
C ALA A 324 16.28 1.51 -1.92
N GLN A 325 15.88 2.26 -0.89
CA GLN A 325 14.52 2.82 -0.78
C GLN A 325 14.23 3.86 -1.85
N VAL A 326 15.19 4.74 -2.15
CA VAL A 326 15.06 5.72 -3.26
C VAL A 326 14.93 4.97 -4.59
N LEU A 327 15.77 3.96 -4.83
CA LEU A 327 15.70 3.14 -6.05
C LEU A 327 14.34 2.44 -6.17
N ALA A 328 13.83 1.86 -5.08
CA ALA A 328 12.50 1.22 -5.05
C ALA A 328 11.39 2.23 -5.40
N THR A 329 11.48 3.46 -4.88
CA THR A 329 10.51 4.53 -5.18
C THR A 329 10.54 4.93 -6.64
N VAL A 330 11.72 5.09 -7.22
CA VAL A 330 11.87 5.47 -8.63
C VAL A 330 11.36 4.35 -9.54
N SER A 331 11.68 3.09 -9.24
CA SER A 331 11.29 1.95 -10.09
C SER A 331 9.77 1.72 -10.11
N THR A 332 9.03 1.97 -9.03
CA THR A 332 7.56 1.82 -9.01
C THR A 332 6.85 2.73 -10.02
N VAL A 333 7.44 3.88 -10.39
CA VAL A 333 6.88 4.78 -11.41
C VAL A 333 6.79 4.08 -12.78
N PHE A 334 7.71 3.16 -13.06
CA PHE A 334 7.75 2.42 -14.34
C PHE A 334 6.79 1.22 -14.39
N ALA A 335 6.20 0.82 -13.27
CA ALA A 335 5.31 -0.35 -13.22
C ALA A 335 4.06 -0.19 -14.10
N GLY A 336 3.44 1.00 -14.12
CA GLY A 336 2.27 1.29 -14.94
C GLY A 336 2.54 1.25 -16.44
N PRO A 337 3.51 2.00 -16.97
CA PRO A 337 3.91 1.90 -18.37
C PRO A 337 4.29 0.46 -18.78
N LEU A 338 5.04 -0.24 -17.95
CA LEU A 338 5.48 -1.61 -18.24
C LEU A 338 4.29 -2.57 -18.34
N SER A 339 3.30 -2.45 -17.47
CA SER A 339 2.11 -3.31 -17.48
C SER A 339 1.21 -3.09 -18.70
N ARG A 340 1.21 -1.87 -19.27
CA ARG A 340 0.49 -1.58 -20.52
C ARG A 340 1.14 -2.25 -21.74
N HIS A 341 2.46 -2.41 -21.75
CA HIS A 341 3.19 -3.02 -22.88
C HIS A 341 3.31 -4.54 -22.77
N LEU A 342 3.59 -5.06 -21.58
CA LEU A 342 3.83 -6.48 -21.37
C LEU A 342 2.59 -7.26 -20.89
N GLY A 343 1.55 -6.54 -20.44
CA GLY A 343 0.40 -7.13 -19.75
C GLY A 343 0.67 -7.34 -18.25
N LEU A 344 -0.41 -7.53 -17.48
CA LEU A 344 -0.35 -7.56 -16.01
C LEU A 344 0.52 -8.71 -15.50
N ILE A 345 0.25 -9.95 -15.94
CA ILE A 345 0.94 -11.15 -15.45
C ILE A 345 2.42 -11.13 -15.81
N ASN A 346 2.75 -10.82 -17.06
CA ASN A 346 4.15 -10.78 -17.50
C ASN A 346 4.93 -9.70 -16.75
N THR A 347 4.33 -8.53 -16.49
CA THR A 347 4.97 -7.48 -15.70
C THR A 347 5.26 -7.96 -14.29
N MET A 348 4.28 -8.59 -13.61
CA MET A 348 4.47 -9.15 -12.28
C MET A 348 5.66 -10.11 -12.25
N VAL A 349 5.68 -11.08 -13.17
CA VAL A 349 6.72 -12.12 -13.19
C VAL A 349 8.09 -11.57 -13.60
N PHE A 350 8.18 -10.79 -14.67
CA PHE A 350 9.48 -10.30 -15.17
C PHE A 350 10.13 -9.25 -14.26
N THR A 351 9.38 -8.55 -13.44
CA THR A 351 9.95 -7.66 -12.44
C THR A 351 10.27 -8.38 -11.14
N HIS A 352 9.41 -9.31 -10.70
CA HIS A 352 9.58 -9.99 -9.42
C HIS A 352 10.60 -11.13 -9.48
N LEU A 353 10.68 -11.90 -10.56
CA LEU A 353 11.60 -13.03 -10.71
C LEU A 353 13.08 -12.65 -10.52
N PRO A 354 13.63 -11.57 -11.13
CA PRO A 354 15.01 -11.16 -10.86
C PRO A 354 15.23 -10.74 -9.41
N SER A 355 14.22 -10.13 -8.76
CA SER A 355 14.22 -9.83 -7.32
C SER A 355 14.31 -11.13 -6.50
N SER A 356 13.52 -12.14 -6.84
CA SER A 356 13.49 -13.46 -6.18
C SER A 356 14.81 -14.21 -6.33
N ILE A 357 15.40 -14.18 -7.53
CA ILE A 357 16.74 -14.75 -7.81
C ILE A 357 17.80 -14.03 -6.98
N SER A 358 17.71 -12.70 -6.83
CA SER A 358 18.64 -11.94 -6.00
C SER A 358 18.57 -12.35 -4.53
N VAL A 359 17.38 -12.67 -4.01
CA VAL A 359 17.20 -13.19 -2.64
C VAL A 359 17.87 -14.56 -2.50
N LEU A 360 17.69 -15.45 -3.47
CA LEU A 360 18.29 -16.79 -3.47
C LEU A 360 19.82 -16.73 -3.38
N PHE A 361 20.44 -15.84 -4.14
CA PHE A 361 21.90 -15.67 -4.18
C PHE A 361 22.47 -14.75 -3.10
N PHE A 362 21.61 -14.07 -2.33
CA PHE A 362 22.01 -13.07 -1.34
C PHE A 362 23.05 -13.57 -0.30
N PRO A 363 22.97 -14.80 0.23
CA PRO A 363 23.94 -15.28 1.20
C PRO A 363 25.29 -15.71 0.61
N LEU A 364 25.42 -15.91 -0.72
CA LEU A 364 26.61 -16.50 -1.33
C LEU A 364 27.83 -15.55 -1.39
N PRO A 365 27.70 -14.25 -1.76
CA PRO A 365 28.87 -13.40 -1.89
C PRO A 365 29.68 -13.29 -0.60
N SER A 366 31.00 -13.37 -0.71
CA SER A 366 31.92 -13.09 0.40
C SER A 366 32.19 -11.60 0.61
N GLY A 367 31.85 -10.76 -0.37
CA GLY A 367 32.06 -9.31 -0.33
C GLY A 367 30.79 -8.51 -0.21
N LEU A 368 30.84 -7.40 0.55
CA LEU A 368 29.69 -6.50 0.77
C LEU A 368 29.15 -5.91 -0.55
N VAL A 369 30.04 -5.51 -1.47
CA VAL A 369 29.64 -4.81 -2.70
C VAL A 369 28.68 -5.64 -3.55
N LEU A 370 28.99 -6.92 -3.81
CA LEU A 370 28.14 -7.79 -4.61
C LEU A 370 26.80 -8.06 -3.90
N THR A 371 26.81 -8.20 -2.57
CA THR A 371 25.60 -8.38 -1.77
C THR A 371 24.72 -7.13 -1.84
N VAL A 372 25.31 -5.93 -1.83
CA VAL A 372 24.57 -4.65 -1.99
C VAL A 372 23.96 -4.53 -3.39
N ILE A 373 24.65 -4.98 -4.43
CA ILE A 373 24.09 -5.03 -5.80
C ILE A 373 22.86 -5.93 -5.83
N LEU A 374 22.93 -7.12 -5.23
CA LEU A 374 21.77 -8.03 -5.12
C LEU A 374 20.63 -7.39 -4.31
N LEU A 375 20.94 -6.66 -3.23
CA LEU A 375 19.95 -5.92 -2.46
C LEU A 375 19.26 -4.84 -3.30
N PHE A 376 20.00 -4.11 -4.11
CA PHE A 376 19.45 -3.06 -4.98
C PHE A 376 18.54 -3.64 -6.06
N ILE A 377 18.93 -4.77 -6.67
CA ILE A 377 18.07 -5.49 -7.63
C ILE A 377 16.79 -5.94 -6.92
N ARG A 378 16.93 -6.56 -5.73
CA ARG A 378 15.80 -6.99 -4.93
C ARG A 378 14.85 -5.84 -4.62
N MET A 379 15.33 -4.79 -3.97
CA MET A 379 14.46 -3.69 -3.52
C MET A 379 13.94 -2.84 -4.67
N GLY A 380 14.74 -2.65 -5.72
CA GLY A 380 14.34 -1.90 -6.89
C GLY A 380 13.21 -2.54 -7.67
N LEU A 381 13.16 -3.86 -7.74
CA LEU A 381 12.18 -4.57 -8.57
C LEU A 381 11.00 -5.15 -7.77
N ASN A 382 11.18 -5.37 -6.46
CA ASN A 382 10.20 -6.05 -5.61
C ASN A 382 8.81 -5.41 -5.60
N ASN A 383 8.73 -4.08 -5.65
CA ASN A 383 7.48 -3.36 -5.49
C ASN A 383 6.76 -3.05 -6.81
N MET A 384 7.38 -3.38 -7.95
CA MET A 384 6.81 -3.11 -9.28
C MET A 384 5.62 -4.01 -9.60
N ASP A 385 5.46 -5.13 -8.91
CA ASP A 385 4.35 -6.07 -9.09
C ASP A 385 3.05 -5.64 -8.39
N GLN A 386 3.11 -4.73 -7.41
CA GLN A 386 1.96 -4.39 -6.55
C GLN A 386 0.79 -3.79 -7.34
N ALA A 387 1.03 -2.83 -8.22
CA ALA A 387 -0.02 -2.20 -9.01
C ALA A 387 -0.61 -3.17 -10.05
N PRO A 388 0.17 -3.91 -10.86
CA PRO A 388 -0.35 -4.96 -11.74
C PRO A 388 -1.12 -6.05 -10.99
N ARG A 389 -0.69 -6.45 -9.80
CA ARG A 389 -1.37 -7.44 -8.95
C ARG A 389 -2.75 -6.95 -8.51
N ALA A 390 -2.84 -5.71 -8.03
CA ALA A 390 -4.12 -5.11 -7.64
C ALA A 390 -5.08 -5.03 -8.84
N ALA A 391 -4.58 -4.61 -10.00
CA ALA A 391 -5.36 -4.56 -11.24
C ALA A 391 -5.81 -5.96 -11.70
N PHE A 392 -4.95 -6.98 -11.58
CA PHE A 392 -5.30 -8.36 -11.91
C PHE A 392 -6.43 -8.90 -11.01
N ILE A 393 -6.33 -8.71 -9.69
CA ILE A 393 -7.37 -9.11 -8.74
C ILE A 393 -8.69 -8.40 -9.07
N ALA A 394 -8.64 -7.09 -9.34
CA ALA A 394 -9.82 -6.32 -9.71
C ALA A 394 -10.46 -6.77 -11.04
N ALA A 395 -9.67 -7.26 -11.99
CA ALA A 395 -10.16 -7.75 -13.29
C ALA A 395 -10.76 -9.17 -13.21
N VAL A 396 -10.32 -10.00 -12.25
CA VAL A 396 -10.80 -11.38 -12.09
C VAL A 396 -12.02 -11.46 -11.18
N VAL A 397 -12.16 -10.52 -10.23
CA VAL A 397 -13.20 -10.55 -9.20
C VAL A 397 -14.34 -9.62 -9.57
N LYS A 398 -15.58 -10.10 -9.44
CA LYS A 398 -16.77 -9.27 -9.67
C LYS A 398 -16.80 -8.05 -8.74
N PRO A 399 -17.35 -6.90 -9.19
CA PRO A 399 -17.37 -5.67 -8.38
C PRO A 399 -17.94 -5.86 -6.97
N GLU A 400 -19.02 -6.63 -6.82
CA GLU A 400 -19.70 -6.89 -5.56
C GLU A 400 -18.86 -7.73 -4.58
N GLU A 401 -17.97 -8.58 -5.11
CA GLU A 401 -17.11 -9.49 -4.34
C GLU A 401 -15.73 -8.88 -4.00
N ARG A 402 -15.33 -7.77 -4.65
CA ARG A 402 -13.96 -7.20 -4.57
C ARG A 402 -13.53 -6.89 -3.15
N THR A 403 -14.36 -6.24 -2.37
CA THR A 403 -14.02 -5.84 -1.00
C THR A 403 -13.76 -7.05 -0.11
N ALA A 404 -14.61 -8.07 -0.19
CA ALA A 404 -14.46 -9.30 0.58
C ALA A 404 -13.18 -10.07 0.17
N VAL A 405 -12.95 -10.23 -1.13
CA VAL A 405 -11.77 -10.92 -1.68
C VAL A 405 -10.48 -10.19 -1.31
N MET A 406 -10.44 -8.86 -1.43
CA MET A 406 -9.27 -8.08 -1.05
C MET A 406 -8.98 -8.13 0.45
N GLY A 407 -10.02 -8.11 1.28
CA GLY A 407 -9.89 -8.28 2.74
C GLY A 407 -9.33 -9.66 3.12
N ILE A 408 -9.85 -10.73 2.55
CA ILE A 408 -9.34 -12.10 2.75
C ILE A 408 -7.89 -12.20 2.27
N THR A 409 -7.59 -11.67 1.09
CA THR A 409 -6.23 -11.67 0.52
C THR A 409 -5.23 -10.97 1.43
N SER A 410 -5.58 -9.78 1.93
CA SER A 410 -4.72 -9.01 2.82
C SER A 410 -4.48 -9.75 4.14
N THR A 411 -5.53 -10.27 4.77
CA THR A 411 -5.44 -11.01 6.03
C THR A 411 -4.55 -12.25 5.88
N LEU A 412 -4.80 -13.05 4.83
CA LEU A 412 -4.03 -14.27 4.56
C LEU A 412 -2.55 -13.98 4.34
N ARG A 413 -2.24 -12.96 3.55
CA ARG A 413 -0.86 -12.52 3.30
C ARG A 413 -0.16 -12.07 4.58
N THR A 414 -0.83 -11.28 5.41
CA THR A 414 -0.21 -10.78 6.65
C THR A 414 0.00 -11.90 7.67
N LEU A 415 -0.93 -12.85 7.80
CA LEU A 415 -0.76 -14.02 8.65
C LEU A 415 0.41 -14.90 8.18
N ALA A 416 0.53 -15.14 6.88
CA ALA A 416 1.66 -15.88 6.32
C ALA A 416 2.99 -15.14 6.56
N MET A 417 3.03 -13.83 6.33
CA MET A 417 4.20 -13.00 6.57
C MET A 417 4.62 -13.02 8.05
N ALA A 418 3.65 -13.03 8.97
CA ALA A 418 3.92 -13.02 10.41
C ALA A 418 4.64 -14.29 10.90
N THR A 419 4.53 -15.42 10.19
CA THR A 419 5.24 -16.66 10.57
C THR A 419 6.72 -16.66 10.14
N GLY A 420 7.06 -15.92 9.09
CA GLY A 420 8.39 -15.90 8.48
C GLY A 420 9.53 -15.53 9.43
N PRO A 421 9.44 -14.42 10.19
CA PRO A 421 10.54 -13.99 11.05
C PRO A 421 10.89 -14.98 12.16
N SER A 422 9.91 -15.67 12.76
CA SER A 422 10.17 -16.72 13.76
C SER A 422 10.94 -17.90 13.16
N LEU A 423 10.59 -18.33 11.93
CA LEU A 423 11.34 -19.38 11.24
C LEU A 423 12.77 -18.95 10.98
N THR A 424 12.98 -17.73 10.53
CA THR A 424 14.32 -17.18 10.26
C THR A 424 15.12 -17.02 11.54
N GLY A 425 14.52 -16.55 12.62
CA GLY A 425 15.18 -16.46 13.94
C GLY A 425 15.64 -17.83 14.45
N GLY A 426 14.81 -18.88 14.31
CA GLY A 426 15.20 -20.26 14.67
C GLY A 426 16.35 -20.80 13.81
N LEU A 427 16.38 -20.49 12.52
CA LEU A 427 17.50 -20.84 11.63
C LEU A 427 18.76 -20.06 11.99
N ALA A 428 18.64 -18.79 12.33
CA ALA A 428 19.77 -17.96 12.75
C ALA A 428 20.40 -18.47 14.06
N GLU A 429 19.58 -18.78 15.06
CA GLU A 429 20.03 -19.34 16.35
C GLU A 429 20.79 -20.66 16.20
N SER A 430 20.42 -21.48 15.19
CA SER A 430 21.16 -22.70 14.85
C SER A 430 22.40 -22.48 13.96
N GLY A 431 22.84 -21.25 13.75
CA GLY A 431 23.98 -20.89 12.89
C GLY A 431 23.70 -21.05 11.39
N ARG A 432 22.44 -21.18 11.01
CA ARG A 432 22.02 -21.46 9.63
C ARG A 432 21.19 -20.30 9.02
N PHE A 433 21.52 -19.07 9.38
CA PHE A 433 20.81 -17.88 8.92
C PHE A 433 20.70 -17.80 7.39
N TRP A 434 21.74 -18.23 6.65
CA TRP A 434 21.76 -18.26 5.20
C TRP A 434 20.66 -19.10 4.58
N ILE A 435 20.17 -20.15 5.27
CA ILE A 435 19.07 -21.01 4.79
C ILE A 435 17.77 -20.22 4.65
N ALA A 436 17.53 -19.22 5.49
CA ALA A 436 16.34 -18.39 5.39
C ALA A 436 16.24 -17.66 4.02
N PHE A 437 17.36 -17.15 3.51
CA PHE A 437 17.43 -16.51 2.20
C PHE A 437 17.29 -17.54 1.06
N LEU A 438 17.88 -18.72 1.22
CA LEU A 438 17.76 -19.80 0.25
C LEU A 438 16.29 -20.24 0.11
N VAL A 439 15.66 -20.57 1.24
CA VAL A 439 14.24 -20.99 1.28
C VAL A 439 13.34 -19.86 0.80
N GLY A 440 13.54 -18.64 1.31
CA GLY A 440 12.77 -17.47 0.87
C GLY A 440 12.89 -17.22 -0.62
N GLY A 441 14.10 -17.31 -1.20
CA GLY A 441 14.32 -17.18 -2.64
C GLY A 441 13.63 -18.27 -3.45
N ILE A 442 13.71 -19.53 -3.01
CA ILE A 442 13.02 -20.66 -3.66
C ILE A 442 11.49 -20.45 -3.64
N LEU A 443 10.92 -20.12 -2.49
CA LEU A 443 9.48 -19.91 -2.36
C LEU A 443 8.99 -18.75 -3.26
N ARG A 444 9.75 -17.66 -3.37
CA ARG A 444 9.43 -16.53 -4.25
C ARG A 444 9.52 -16.93 -5.73
N ILE A 445 10.53 -17.69 -6.13
CA ILE A 445 10.65 -18.22 -7.50
C ILE A 445 9.48 -19.17 -7.79
N MET A 446 9.08 -20.02 -6.84
CA MET A 446 7.90 -20.87 -6.98
C MET A 446 6.62 -20.06 -7.18
N TYR A 447 6.46 -18.95 -6.45
CA TYR A 447 5.37 -18.01 -6.65
C TYR A 447 5.39 -17.42 -8.06
N ASP A 448 6.53 -16.91 -8.53
CA ASP A 448 6.68 -16.28 -9.84
C ASP A 448 6.36 -17.24 -10.98
N LEU A 449 6.95 -18.43 -10.94
CA LEU A 449 6.72 -19.47 -11.95
C LEU A 449 5.28 -20.00 -11.86
N GLY A 450 4.76 -20.23 -10.65
CA GLY A 450 3.38 -20.65 -10.45
C GLY A 450 2.37 -19.64 -10.99
N LEU A 451 2.62 -18.34 -10.76
CA LEU A 451 1.81 -17.26 -11.30
C LEU A 451 1.82 -17.27 -12.84
N TRP A 452 3.00 -17.41 -13.43
CA TRP A 452 3.15 -17.44 -14.86
C TRP A 452 2.45 -18.66 -15.49
N PHE A 453 2.71 -19.87 -15.00
CA PHE A 453 2.11 -21.10 -15.54
C PHE A 453 0.59 -21.15 -15.38
N MET A 454 0.05 -20.66 -14.26
CA MET A 454 -1.37 -20.77 -13.97
C MET A 454 -2.21 -19.66 -14.65
N PHE A 455 -1.63 -18.48 -14.90
CA PHE A 455 -2.42 -17.31 -15.28
C PHE A 455 -2.00 -16.62 -16.58
N VAL A 456 -0.83 -16.93 -17.18
CA VAL A 456 -0.34 -16.26 -18.41
C VAL A 456 -1.33 -16.37 -19.58
N ASN A 457 -2.03 -17.50 -19.70
CA ASN A 457 -3.00 -17.75 -20.77
C ASN A 457 -4.45 -17.46 -20.37
N MET A 458 -4.68 -16.92 -19.17
CA MET A 458 -6.02 -16.58 -18.73
C MET A 458 -6.51 -15.34 -19.50
N ARG A 459 -7.58 -15.50 -20.28
CA ARG A 459 -8.28 -14.36 -20.87
C ARG A 459 -8.97 -13.61 -19.74
N LEU A 460 -8.46 -12.43 -19.42
CA LEU A 460 -9.13 -11.50 -18.51
C LEU A 460 -10.45 -11.09 -19.18
N HIS A 461 -11.56 -11.35 -18.52
CA HIS A 461 -12.83 -10.80 -18.93
C HIS A 461 -12.77 -9.30 -18.64
N SER A 462 -12.49 -8.51 -19.68
CA SER A 462 -12.59 -7.06 -19.61
C SER A 462 -14.06 -6.70 -19.45
N HIS A 463 -14.52 -6.44 -18.24
CA HIS A 463 -15.81 -5.81 -17.97
C HIS A 463 -15.86 -4.35 -18.45
N GLU A 464 -14.79 -3.86 -19.10
CA GLU A 464 -14.70 -2.50 -19.67
C GLU A 464 -15.23 -2.37 -21.09
N THR A 465 -15.55 -3.48 -21.80
CA THR A 465 -16.01 -3.41 -23.18
C THR A 465 -17.50 -3.11 -23.35
N HIS A 466 -18.27 -2.91 -22.28
CA HIS A 466 -19.69 -2.56 -22.41
C HIS A 466 -19.99 -1.06 -22.45
N HIS A 467 -19.00 -0.18 -22.35
CA HIS A 467 -19.21 1.26 -22.53
C HIS A 467 -18.81 1.81 -23.91
N GLU A 468 -18.10 1.03 -24.74
CA GLU A 468 -17.75 1.44 -26.10
C GLU A 468 -18.64 0.83 -27.20
N GLU A 469 -19.45 -0.19 -26.92
CA GLU A 469 -20.37 -0.77 -27.88
C GLU A 469 -21.80 -0.14 -27.93
N SER A 470 -22.06 0.86 -27.11
CA SER A 470 -23.34 1.61 -27.15
C SER A 470 -23.24 2.96 -27.87
N VAL A 471 -22.18 3.23 -28.60
CA VAL A 471 -22.24 4.22 -29.67
C VAL A 471 -22.86 3.49 -30.89
N PRO A 472 -24.10 3.79 -31.30
CA PRO A 472 -24.65 3.20 -32.50
C PRO A 472 -23.68 3.56 -33.64
N ARG A 473 -23.07 2.57 -34.29
CA ARG A 473 -22.45 2.75 -35.59
C ARG A 473 -23.48 3.52 -36.42
N GLY A 474 -23.09 4.73 -36.81
CA GLY A 474 -23.97 5.62 -37.56
C GLY A 474 -24.74 4.84 -38.62
N GLN A 475 -26.04 4.86 -38.50
CA GLN A 475 -26.88 4.65 -39.66
C GLN A 475 -26.28 5.56 -40.73
N SER A 476 -25.89 4.96 -41.85
CA SER A 476 -25.68 5.73 -43.08
C SER A 476 -26.90 6.60 -43.22
N ILE A 477 -26.73 7.90 -43.03
CA ILE A 477 -27.79 8.86 -43.38
C ILE A 477 -27.97 8.65 -44.87
N ASP A 478 -29.11 8.04 -45.23
CA ASP A 478 -29.46 7.85 -46.63
C ASP A 478 -29.58 9.24 -47.27
N GLU A 479 -29.15 9.36 -48.53
CA GLU A 479 -29.14 10.63 -49.24
C GLU A 479 -30.55 11.28 -49.26
N GLU A 480 -31.64 10.50 -49.11
CA GLU A 480 -32.99 10.95 -48.95
C GLU A 480 -33.23 11.77 -47.65
N ASP A 481 -32.63 11.42 -46.53
CA ASP A 481 -32.74 12.14 -45.25
C ASP A 481 -32.03 13.50 -45.30
N VAL A 482 -30.91 13.58 -46.01
CA VAL A 482 -30.19 14.84 -46.25
C VAL A 482 -30.98 15.78 -47.17
N GLU A 483 -31.68 15.22 -48.16
CA GLU A 483 -32.54 15.99 -49.10
C GLU A 483 -33.79 16.52 -48.42
N MET A 484 -34.42 15.75 -47.52
CA MET A 484 -35.55 16.22 -46.70
C MET A 484 -35.15 17.34 -45.73
N LEU A 485 -33.98 17.25 -45.11
CA LEU A 485 -33.45 18.32 -44.25
C LEU A 485 -33.13 19.61 -45.05
N ARG A 486 -32.65 19.47 -46.27
CA ARG A 486 -32.44 20.62 -47.18
C ARG A 486 -33.73 21.31 -47.57
N GLN A 487 -34.75 20.55 -47.93
CA GLN A 487 -36.06 21.09 -48.28
C GLN A 487 -36.79 21.77 -47.10
N SER A 488 -36.60 21.27 -45.87
CA SER A 488 -37.17 21.92 -44.67
C SER A 488 -36.48 23.25 -44.35
N ILE A 489 -35.16 23.35 -44.57
CA ILE A 489 -34.40 24.59 -44.36
C ILE A 489 -34.73 25.65 -45.45
N GLU A 490 -34.93 25.22 -46.69
CA GLU A 490 -35.32 26.13 -47.80
C GLU A 490 -36.77 26.63 -47.65
N SER A 491 -37.70 25.85 -47.07
CA SER A 491 -39.06 26.28 -46.79
C SER A 491 -39.11 27.29 -45.61
N GLU A 492 -38.29 27.15 -44.58
CA GLU A 492 -38.22 28.12 -43.49
C GLU A 492 -37.59 29.46 -43.92
N SER A 493 -36.63 29.44 -44.83
CA SER A 493 -36.01 30.68 -45.36
C SER A 493 -36.93 31.47 -46.28
N SER A 494 -37.85 30.83 -46.99
CA SER A 494 -38.81 31.53 -47.85
C SER A 494 -40.02 32.15 -47.07
N ASP A 495 -40.37 31.60 -45.92
CA ASP A 495 -41.36 32.17 -45.02
C ASP A 495 -40.86 33.37 -44.18
N GLU A 496 -39.54 33.49 -43.97
CA GLU A 496 -38.97 34.70 -43.37
C GLU A 496 -38.85 35.89 -44.34
N GLU A 497 -38.71 35.65 -45.64
CA GLU A 497 -38.67 36.72 -46.67
C GLU A 497 -40.01 37.34 -47.00
N HIS A 498 -41.08 36.63 -46.71
CA HIS A 498 -42.46 37.16 -46.89
C HIS A 498 -43.03 37.85 -45.64
N ARG A 499 -42.29 37.93 -44.54
CA ARG A 499 -42.66 38.63 -43.28
C ARG A 499 -41.94 39.95 -43.03
N LYS A 500 -41.14 40.42 -43.97
CA LYS A 500 -40.57 41.79 -43.96
C LYS A 500 -41.21 42.64 -45.06
#